data_eceefe1ab37e86523e6acca4b19944ba
#
_entry.id   eceefe1ab37e86523e6acca4b19944ba
#
_cell.length_a   1.000
_cell.length_b   1.000
_cell.length_c   1.000
_cell.angle_alpha   90.00
_cell.angle_beta   90.00
_cell.angle_gamma   90.00
#
_symmetry.space_group_name_H-M   'P 1'
#
loop_
_entity.id
_entity.type
_entity.pdbx_description
1 polymer ?
#
loop_
_entity_poly.entity_id
_entity_poly.type
_entity_poly.pdbx_seq_one_letter_code
_entity_poly.pdbx_strand_id
1 'polypeptide(L)'
;MSGQFGLLKTRRFAPFFVTQFLGAFNDNLFKNALVVLLTFQAASWTTIKPELLANLAAGIFILPFFLFSATAGQLADKYDKATLARLVKVLEMVIMGVAATGFFLHSLPVLMAALFLLGCHSTLFGPVKYAIMPQHLHADELVGGNALIEAGTFVAILIGTLAGGLLAGSVEHPAWIAVGGFVVALAGYLSSRGIPSAPAPVPELTVNLNPLSETWRNIAFARQNRTVFLSILGISWFWLYGALFLAQFPAYAKFVLGGGESSVTLLLAIFTVGIGIGSMLCERMSGKHVEIGLVPFGSIGLTLFGLDLYFASPVGLAGATPHELLALLSIPAVWRVLFDLMMLGVFGGFFIVPLYALVQLRSSPEHRARIIAANNILNALFMVVGALGAASLLGAGLSMPALFGLAALLNAVVAVYIYGLVPEFLLRFVAWLLVKAVYRLRTEGLPHIPDEGPAVLVANHVSFADAVIIMGASPRPIRFVMDHRIFNSPLLGFLFRHGGAIPIAPAKEDPVMMAAAFAEVSKALADGDLVGIFPEGNITRDGELQPFRSGITRILADNPVPVVPMALSGLWGSFFSRVDGDAMKKPFRRGFFSDIALRVGAPLAPTEVTPDGLRALIARLRGDVR
;
A
#
# COMPACT_ATOMS: atom_id res chain seq x y z
N MET A 1 15.05 1.87 -19.37
CA MET A 1 14.64 1.13 -18.17
C MET A 1 13.27 0.53 -18.42
N SER A 2 13.11 -0.79 -18.31
CA SER A 2 11.81 -1.44 -18.47
C SER A 2 10.93 -1.07 -17.27
N GLY A 3 9.72 -0.55 -17.49
CA GLY A 3 8.74 -0.34 -16.42
C GLY A 3 8.27 -1.70 -15.85
N GLN A 4 7.42 -1.67 -14.80
CA GLN A 4 6.89 -2.86 -14.10
C GLN A 4 6.45 -4.00 -15.03
N PHE A 5 5.89 -3.71 -16.21
CA PHE A 5 5.51 -4.73 -17.20
C PHE A 5 6.68 -5.55 -17.73
N GLY A 6 7.92 -5.05 -17.61
CA GLY A 6 9.12 -5.82 -17.92
C GLY A 6 9.26 -7.06 -17.02
N LEU A 7 8.77 -7.02 -15.79
CA LEU A 7 8.77 -8.14 -14.85
C LEU A 7 8.00 -9.35 -15.39
N LEU A 8 6.90 -9.12 -16.10
CA LEU A 8 6.10 -10.19 -16.72
C LEU A 8 6.82 -10.98 -17.82
N LYS A 9 7.99 -10.48 -18.26
CA LYS A 9 8.85 -11.17 -19.23
C LYS A 9 10.04 -11.89 -18.58
N THR A 10 10.18 -11.77 -17.25
CA THR A 10 11.32 -12.36 -16.51
C THR A 10 10.92 -13.70 -15.88
N ARG A 11 11.84 -14.67 -15.94
CA ARG A 11 11.64 -15.99 -15.31
C ARG A 11 11.47 -15.90 -13.79
N ARG A 12 12.04 -14.89 -13.14
CA ARG A 12 11.96 -14.71 -11.68
C ARG A 12 10.60 -14.23 -11.20
N PHE A 13 9.74 -13.66 -12.10
CA PHE A 13 8.44 -13.11 -11.72
C PHE A 13 7.26 -13.70 -12.49
N ALA A 14 7.36 -13.85 -13.83
CA ALA A 14 6.22 -14.26 -14.66
C ALA A 14 5.56 -15.59 -14.24
N PRO A 15 6.30 -16.69 -13.98
CA PRO A 15 5.68 -17.93 -13.55
C PRO A 15 4.95 -17.80 -12.22
N PHE A 16 5.52 -17.03 -11.29
CA PHE A 16 4.89 -16.74 -10.01
C PHE A 16 3.61 -15.92 -10.19
N PHE A 17 3.64 -14.86 -11.00
CA PHE A 17 2.47 -14.05 -11.31
C PHE A 17 1.33 -14.88 -11.90
N VAL A 18 1.61 -15.73 -12.90
CA VAL A 18 0.61 -16.61 -13.52
C VAL A 18 0.06 -17.61 -12.50
N THR A 19 0.92 -18.19 -11.67
CA THR A 19 0.51 -19.14 -10.62
C THR A 19 -0.47 -18.52 -9.63
N GLN A 20 -0.21 -17.31 -9.14
CA GLN A 20 -1.06 -16.61 -8.20
C GLN A 20 -2.36 -16.12 -8.86
N PHE A 21 -2.28 -15.63 -10.12
CA PHE A 21 -3.44 -15.20 -10.89
C PHE A 21 -4.44 -16.34 -11.09
N LEU A 22 -3.96 -17.51 -11.56
CA LEU A 22 -4.80 -18.68 -11.77
C LEU A 22 -5.37 -19.24 -10.45
N GLY A 23 -4.65 -19.13 -9.33
CA GLY A 23 -5.18 -19.49 -8.02
C GLY A 23 -6.34 -18.59 -7.59
N ALA A 24 -6.14 -17.27 -7.65
CA ALA A 24 -7.19 -16.30 -7.31
C ALA A 24 -8.42 -16.43 -8.23
N PHE A 25 -8.19 -16.70 -9.52
CA PHE A 25 -9.24 -16.98 -10.49
C PHE A 25 -10.05 -18.23 -10.08
N ASN A 26 -9.37 -19.33 -9.80
CA ASN A 26 -10.01 -20.62 -9.48
C ASN A 26 -10.80 -20.56 -8.17
N ASP A 27 -10.26 -19.92 -7.14
CA ASP A 27 -10.95 -19.69 -5.86
C ASP A 27 -12.29 -18.99 -6.07
N ASN A 28 -12.32 -17.96 -6.90
CA ASN A 28 -13.52 -17.18 -7.15
C ASN A 28 -14.47 -17.85 -8.14
N LEU A 29 -13.95 -18.59 -9.13
CA LEU A 29 -14.74 -19.42 -10.04
C LEU A 29 -15.56 -20.44 -9.25
N PHE A 30 -14.89 -21.26 -8.43
CA PHE A 30 -15.57 -22.33 -7.68
C PHE A 30 -16.51 -21.76 -6.61
N LYS A 31 -16.02 -20.79 -5.80
CA LYS A 31 -16.82 -20.17 -4.73
C LYS A 31 -18.10 -19.55 -5.29
N ASN A 32 -17.98 -18.77 -6.36
CA ASN A 32 -19.15 -18.09 -6.92
C ASN A 32 -20.11 -19.05 -7.62
N ALA A 33 -19.60 -20.02 -8.37
CA ALA A 33 -20.43 -21.05 -8.98
C ALA A 33 -21.21 -21.83 -7.92
N LEU A 34 -20.55 -22.22 -6.82
CA LEU A 34 -21.21 -22.92 -5.72
C LEU A 34 -22.30 -22.05 -5.06
N VAL A 35 -22.01 -20.76 -4.78
CA VAL A 35 -23.01 -19.85 -4.20
C VAL A 35 -24.22 -19.68 -5.12
N VAL A 36 -24.02 -19.53 -6.44
CA VAL A 36 -25.10 -19.44 -7.43
C VAL A 36 -25.95 -20.72 -7.42
N LEU A 37 -25.32 -21.90 -7.48
CA LEU A 37 -26.04 -23.18 -7.45
C LEU A 37 -26.84 -23.35 -6.14
N LEU A 38 -26.26 -22.99 -5.00
CA LEU A 38 -26.94 -23.05 -3.71
C LEU A 38 -28.09 -22.03 -3.60
N THR A 39 -28.02 -20.92 -4.32
CA THR A 39 -29.08 -19.91 -4.33
C THR A 39 -30.29 -20.36 -5.14
N PHE A 40 -30.06 -20.97 -6.32
CA PHE A 40 -31.12 -21.27 -7.26
C PHE A 40 -31.54 -22.75 -7.26
N GLN A 41 -30.68 -23.66 -6.81
CA GLN A 41 -30.92 -25.10 -6.84
C GLN A 41 -30.87 -25.77 -5.45
N ALA A 42 -30.83 -24.99 -4.36
CA ALA A 42 -30.69 -25.50 -3.00
C ALA A 42 -31.75 -26.53 -2.63
N ALA A 43 -32.99 -26.37 -3.09
CA ALA A 43 -34.10 -27.27 -2.77
C ALA A 43 -33.87 -28.72 -3.24
N SER A 44 -33.05 -28.95 -4.27
CA SER A 44 -32.69 -30.28 -4.73
C SER A 44 -31.57 -30.95 -3.91
N TRP A 45 -30.88 -30.19 -3.02
CA TRP A 45 -29.67 -30.60 -2.32
C TRP A 45 -29.85 -30.62 -0.79
N THR A 46 -30.73 -29.77 -0.27
CA THR A 46 -30.89 -29.55 1.18
C THR A 46 -32.20 -28.83 1.52
N THR A 47 -32.62 -28.95 2.76
CA THR A 47 -33.75 -28.18 3.34
C THR A 47 -33.32 -26.84 3.96
N ILE A 48 -32.04 -26.51 3.97
CA ILE A 48 -31.51 -25.28 4.53
C ILE A 48 -31.84 -24.13 3.57
N LYS A 49 -32.25 -22.97 4.12
CA LYS A 49 -32.59 -21.79 3.33
C LYS A 49 -31.38 -21.26 2.56
N PRO A 50 -31.52 -20.82 1.29
CA PRO A 50 -30.42 -20.36 0.45
C PRO A 50 -29.60 -19.21 1.07
N GLU A 51 -30.26 -18.26 1.74
CA GLU A 51 -29.58 -17.13 2.35
C GLU A 51 -28.62 -17.56 3.47
N LEU A 52 -29.00 -18.59 4.23
CA LEU A 52 -28.17 -19.16 5.29
C LEU A 52 -26.98 -19.94 4.68
N LEU A 53 -27.20 -20.63 3.56
CA LEU A 53 -26.15 -21.37 2.85
C LEU A 53 -25.06 -20.47 2.28
N ALA A 54 -25.44 -19.31 1.71
CA ALA A 54 -24.47 -18.34 1.19
C ALA A 54 -23.58 -17.76 2.31
N ASN A 55 -24.18 -17.42 3.45
CA ASN A 55 -23.42 -16.95 4.61
C ASN A 55 -22.53 -18.04 5.22
N LEU A 56 -23.03 -19.28 5.28
CA LEU A 56 -22.27 -20.43 5.76
C LEU A 56 -21.07 -20.70 4.84
N ALA A 57 -21.26 -20.65 3.53
CA ALA A 57 -20.19 -20.82 2.54
C ALA A 57 -19.09 -19.75 2.71
N ALA A 58 -19.47 -18.49 2.90
CA ALA A 58 -18.52 -17.40 3.16
C ALA A 58 -17.74 -17.62 4.47
N GLY A 59 -18.44 -18.03 5.55
CA GLY A 59 -17.81 -18.33 6.84
C GLY A 59 -16.85 -19.52 6.77
N ILE A 60 -17.25 -20.61 6.09
CA ILE A 60 -16.43 -21.82 5.89
C ILE A 60 -15.16 -21.47 5.11
N PHE A 61 -15.22 -20.63 4.09
CA PHE A 61 -14.05 -20.22 3.31
C PHE A 61 -13.07 -19.37 4.12
N ILE A 62 -13.57 -18.51 5.02
CA ILE A 62 -12.73 -17.59 5.83
C ILE A 62 -12.14 -18.32 7.06
N LEU A 63 -12.80 -19.30 7.62
CA LEU A 63 -12.39 -19.99 8.85
C LEU A 63 -10.93 -20.49 8.82
N PRO A 64 -10.41 -21.10 7.73
CA PRO A 64 -9.01 -21.52 7.64
C PRO A 64 -7.99 -20.39 7.86
N PHE A 65 -8.32 -19.15 7.51
CA PHE A 65 -7.40 -18.01 7.73
C PHE A 65 -7.12 -17.77 9.22
N PHE A 66 -8.08 -18.03 10.08
CA PHE A 66 -7.85 -17.97 11.54
C PHE A 66 -7.11 -19.20 12.06
N LEU A 67 -7.43 -20.38 11.55
CA LEU A 67 -6.90 -21.64 12.08
C LEU A 67 -5.47 -21.92 11.61
N PHE A 68 -5.15 -21.60 10.35
CA PHE A 68 -3.95 -22.11 9.69
C PHE A 68 -2.96 -21.04 9.22
N SER A 69 -3.30 -19.72 9.22
CA SER A 69 -2.35 -18.70 8.76
C SER A 69 -1.06 -18.70 9.59
N ALA A 70 -1.17 -18.86 10.89
CA ALA A 70 0.01 -18.88 11.76
C ALA A 70 0.94 -20.06 11.44
N THR A 71 0.39 -21.23 11.17
CA THR A 71 1.13 -22.42 10.70
C THR A 71 1.69 -22.20 9.30
N ALA A 72 0.90 -21.62 8.39
CA ALA A 72 1.32 -21.32 7.02
C ALA A 72 2.55 -20.38 6.99
N GLY A 73 2.59 -19.37 7.87
CA GLY A 73 3.74 -18.47 8.03
C GLY A 73 5.00 -19.22 8.45
N GLN A 74 4.89 -20.12 9.44
CA GLN A 74 6.01 -20.96 9.88
C GLN A 74 6.53 -21.87 8.76
N LEU A 75 5.62 -22.51 8.01
CA LEU A 75 6.00 -23.36 6.88
C LEU A 75 6.73 -22.56 5.80
N ALA A 76 6.30 -21.33 5.51
CA ALA A 76 6.93 -20.47 4.52
C ALA A 76 8.30 -19.92 4.97
N ASP A 77 8.56 -19.81 6.29
CA ASP A 77 9.88 -19.50 6.81
C ASP A 77 10.81 -20.74 6.90
N LYS A 78 10.23 -21.93 7.07
CA LYS A 78 10.97 -23.20 7.24
C LYS A 78 11.35 -23.87 5.92
N TYR A 79 10.55 -23.75 4.87
CA TYR A 79 10.72 -24.45 3.60
C TYR A 79 10.95 -23.49 2.42
N ASP A 80 11.54 -24.02 1.33
CA ASP A 80 11.66 -23.30 0.07
C ASP A 80 10.26 -22.91 -0.45
N LYS A 81 10.06 -21.62 -0.70
CA LYS A 81 8.76 -21.05 -1.06
C LYS A 81 8.28 -21.48 -2.45
N ALA A 82 9.21 -21.74 -3.39
CA ALA A 82 8.86 -22.26 -4.71
C ALA A 82 8.34 -23.69 -4.61
N THR A 83 8.91 -24.49 -3.72
CA THR A 83 8.42 -25.85 -3.43
C THR A 83 7.05 -25.81 -2.77
N LEU A 84 6.84 -24.94 -1.78
CA LEU A 84 5.51 -24.76 -1.18
C LEU A 84 4.47 -24.30 -2.21
N ALA A 85 4.81 -23.36 -3.10
CA ALA A 85 3.90 -22.95 -4.17
C ALA A 85 3.46 -24.11 -5.06
N ARG A 86 4.38 -25.03 -5.41
CA ARG A 86 4.07 -26.25 -6.17
C ARG A 86 3.15 -27.19 -5.40
N LEU A 87 3.46 -27.45 -4.12
CA LEU A 87 2.65 -28.32 -3.26
C LEU A 87 1.23 -27.78 -3.07
N VAL A 88 1.10 -26.47 -2.88
CA VAL A 88 -0.21 -25.81 -2.77
C VAL A 88 -1.01 -25.97 -4.07
N LYS A 89 -0.37 -25.92 -5.24
CA LYS A 89 -1.05 -26.17 -6.52
C LYS A 89 -1.46 -27.64 -6.71
N VAL A 90 -0.68 -28.59 -6.21
CA VAL A 90 -1.10 -30.00 -6.16
C VAL A 90 -2.33 -30.17 -5.25
N LEU A 91 -2.32 -29.52 -4.09
CA LEU A 91 -3.47 -29.51 -3.18
C LEU A 91 -4.72 -28.96 -3.88
N GLU A 92 -4.59 -27.88 -4.65
CA GLU A 92 -5.69 -27.28 -5.41
C GLU A 92 -6.32 -28.27 -6.42
N MET A 93 -5.49 -29.04 -7.14
CA MET A 93 -6.00 -30.11 -8.03
C MET A 93 -6.78 -31.19 -7.27
N VAL A 94 -6.27 -31.62 -6.10
CA VAL A 94 -6.97 -32.57 -5.23
C VAL A 94 -8.32 -32.02 -4.76
N ILE A 95 -8.36 -30.73 -4.37
CA ILE A 95 -9.58 -30.05 -3.95
C ILE A 95 -10.62 -30.04 -5.08
N MET A 96 -10.20 -29.75 -6.32
CA MET A 96 -11.10 -29.80 -7.48
C MET A 96 -11.62 -31.21 -7.73
N GLY A 97 -10.83 -32.26 -7.46
CA GLY A 97 -11.30 -33.65 -7.46
C GLY A 97 -12.36 -33.93 -6.40
N VAL A 98 -12.17 -33.41 -5.18
CA VAL A 98 -13.19 -33.50 -4.11
C VAL A 98 -14.46 -32.76 -4.50
N ALA A 99 -14.31 -31.55 -5.09
CA ALA A 99 -15.46 -30.79 -5.57
C ALA A 99 -16.22 -31.51 -6.68
N ALA A 100 -15.52 -32.12 -7.64
CA ALA A 100 -16.14 -32.95 -8.69
C ALA A 100 -16.94 -34.11 -8.10
N THR A 101 -16.37 -34.82 -7.10
CA THR A 101 -17.05 -35.87 -6.36
C THR A 101 -18.30 -35.34 -5.67
N GLY A 102 -18.21 -34.19 -5.01
CA GLY A 102 -19.34 -33.54 -4.34
C GLY A 102 -20.48 -33.17 -5.31
N PHE A 103 -20.16 -32.68 -6.50
CA PHE A 103 -21.14 -32.39 -7.55
C PHE A 103 -21.76 -33.69 -8.11
N PHE A 104 -20.94 -34.71 -8.35
CA PHE A 104 -21.40 -35.96 -8.89
C PHE A 104 -22.35 -36.68 -7.92
N LEU A 105 -22.04 -36.70 -6.62
CA LEU A 105 -22.84 -37.31 -5.57
C LEU A 105 -24.00 -36.42 -5.08
N HIS A 106 -24.15 -35.21 -5.61
CA HIS A 106 -25.10 -34.20 -5.11
C HIS A 106 -24.98 -33.97 -3.60
N SER A 107 -23.75 -34.00 -3.06
CA SER A 107 -23.48 -33.96 -1.63
C SER A 107 -23.03 -32.57 -1.18
N LEU A 108 -23.93 -31.83 -0.55
CA LEU A 108 -23.61 -30.53 0.05
C LEU A 108 -22.45 -30.61 1.08
N PRO A 109 -22.38 -31.58 1.99
CA PRO A 109 -21.26 -31.68 2.93
C PRO A 109 -19.90 -31.82 2.23
N VAL A 110 -19.81 -32.59 1.14
CA VAL A 110 -18.57 -32.75 0.37
C VAL A 110 -18.17 -31.43 -0.33
N LEU A 111 -19.14 -30.70 -0.87
CA LEU A 111 -18.89 -29.40 -1.47
C LEU A 111 -18.46 -28.33 -0.44
N MET A 112 -19.05 -28.34 0.76
CA MET A 112 -18.60 -27.48 1.86
C MET A 112 -17.21 -27.86 2.36
N ALA A 113 -16.87 -29.17 2.39
CA ALA A 113 -15.52 -29.62 2.67
C ALA A 113 -14.52 -29.15 1.60
N ALA A 114 -14.88 -29.25 0.31
CA ALA A 114 -14.06 -28.69 -0.78
C ALA A 114 -13.83 -27.19 -0.62
N LEU A 115 -14.87 -26.43 -0.25
CA LEU A 115 -14.78 -24.99 0.00
C LEU A 115 -13.87 -24.67 1.20
N PHE A 116 -13.97 -25.42 2.29
CA PHE A 116 -13.08 -25.31 3.44
C PHE A 116 -11.63 -25.58 3.07
N LEU A 117 -11.38 -26.66 2.32
CA LEU A 117 -10.04 -27.01 1.84
C LEU A 117 -9.48 -25.95 0.87
N LEU A 118 -10.34 -25.32 0.07
CA LEU A 118 -9.94 -24.19 -0.79
C LEU A 118 -9.53 -22.97 0.05
N GLY A 119 -10.23 -22.70 1.14
CA GLY A 119 -9.80 -21.72 2.15
C GLY A 119 -8.44 -22.09 2.77
N CYS A 120 -8.19 -23.37 3.07
CA CYS A 120 -6.87 -23.86 3.54
C CYS A 120 -5.78 -23.60 2.49
N HIS A 121 -6.06 -23.93 1.22
CA HIS A 121 -5.16 -23.67 0.09
C HIS A 121 -4.77 -22.19 0.02
N SER A 122 -5.74 -21.29 0.01
CA SER A 122 -5.50 -19.83 -0.06
C SER A 122 -4.73 -19.33 1.17
N THR A 123 -5.03 -19.88 2.36
CA THR A 123 -4.32 -19.56 3.61
C THR A 123 -2.86 -19.98 3.56
N LEU A 124 -2.55 -21.17 3.04
CA LEU A 124 -1.18 -21.66 2.89
C LEU A 124 -0.39 -20.83 1.85
N PHE A 125 -1.04 -20.40 0.78
CA PHE A 125 -0.39 -19.63 -0.27
C PHE A 125 -0.13 -18.17 0.11
N GLY A 126 -0.95 -17.56 0.98
CA GLY A 126 -0.86 -16.14 1.34
C GLY A 126 0.52 -15.71 1.83
N PRO A 127 1.12 -16.32 2.88
CA PRO A 127 2.47 -15.99 3.32
C PRO A 127 3.55 -16.24 2.26
N VAL A 128 3.41 -17.30 1.45
CA VAL A 128 4.32 -17.60 0.34
C VAL A 128 4.27 -16.47 -0.69
N LYS A 129 3.05 -16.03 -1.07
CA LYS A 129 2.80 -15.01 -2.09
C LYS A 129 3.59 -13.72 -1.84
N TYR A 130 3.55 -13.20 -0.64
CA TYR A 130 4.19 -11.92 -0.33
C TYR A 130 5.64 -12.06 0.15
N ALA A 131 6.01 -13.18 0.80
CA ALA A 131 7.37 -13.38 1.29
C ALA A 131 8.37 -13.80 0.20
N ILE A 132 7.91 -14.34 -0.93
CA ILE A 132 8.78 -14.73 -2.06
C ILE A 132 9.28 -13.49 -2.84
N MET A 133 8.49 -12.42 -2.89
CA MET A 133 8.77 -11.26 -3.73
C MET A 133 10.12 -10.59 -3.41
N PRO A 134 10.47 -10.29 -2.14
CA PRO A 134 11.77 -9.71 -1.82
C PRO A 134 12.98 -10.65 -2.05
N GLN A 135 12.73 -11.95 -2.31
CA GLN A 135 13.79 -12.88 -2.69
C GLN A 135 14.04 -12.92 -4.21
N HIS A 136 13.05 -12.54 -5.00
CA HIS A 136 13.10 -12.57 -6.46
C HIS A 136 13.20 -11.19 -7.10
N LEU A 137 12.82 -10.12 -6.40
CA LEU A 137 12.80 -8.75 -6.89
C LEU A 137 13.78 -7.87 -6.11
N HIS A 138 14.39 -6.92 -6.81
CA HIS A 138 15.15 -5.87 -6.16
C HIS A 138 14.24 -4.88 -5.44
N ALA A 139 14.79 -4.11 -4.49
CA ALA A 139 14.03 -3.16 -3.69
C ALA A 139 13.26 -2.13 -4.54
N ASP A 140 13.87 -1.66 -5.64
CA ASP A 140 13.28 -0.72 -6.61
C ASP A 140 12.21 -1.34 -7.52
N GLU A 141 12.06 -2.67 -7.52
CA GLU A 141 11.05 -3.40 -8.29
C GLU A 141 9.84 -3.82 -7.43
N LEU A 142 9.95 -3.76 -6.09
CA LEU A 142 8.91 -4.26 -5.20
C LEU A 142 7.58 -3.52 -5.33
N VAL A 143 7.61 -2.21 -5.53
CA VAL A 143 6.38 -1.43 -5.75
C VAL A 143 5.69 -1.88 -7.04
N GLY A 144 6.43 -1.97 -8.14
CA GLY A 144 5.91 -2.45 -9.43
C GLY A 144 5.44 -3.91 -9.37
N GLY A 145 6.18 -4.78 -8.66
CA GLY A 145 5.80 -6.16 -8.43
C GLY A 145 4.49 -6.29 -7.64
N ASN A 146 4.36 -5.57 -6.52
CA ASN A 146 3.11 -5.54 -5.74
C ASN A 146 1.95 -4.95 -6.54
N ALA A 147 2.19 -3.90 -7.33
CA ALA A 147 1.18 -3.31 -8.20
C ALA A 147 0.62 -4.33 -9.20
N LEU A 148 1.48 -5.13 -9.84
CA LEU A 148 1.07 -6.20 -10.75
C LEU A 148 0.31 -7.31 -10.01
N ILE A 149 0.79 -7.73 -8.83
CA ILE A 149 0.15 -8.77 -8.02
C ILE A 149 -1.26 -8.32 -7.58
N GLU A 150 -1.41 -7.10 -7.07
CA GLU A 150 -2.72 -6.60 -6.63
C GLU A 150 -3.68 -6.43 -7.82
N ALA A 151 -3.25 -5.76 -8.90
CA ALA A 151 -4.06 -5.62 -10.10
C ALA A 151 -4.45 -6.99 -10.68
N GLY A 152 -3.49 -7.92 -10.78
CA GLY A 152 -3.73 -9.29 -11.25
C GLY A 152 -4.70 -10.06 -10.35
N THR A 153 -4.59 -9.89 -9.03
CA THR A 153 -5.51 -10.54 -8.08
C THR A 153 -6.94 -10.03 -8.26
N PHE A 154 -7.17 -8.72 -8.35
CA PHE A 154 -8.51 -8.18 -8.54
C PHE A 154 -9.11 -8.53 -9.91
N VAL A 155 -8.30 -8.52 -10.97
CA VAL A 155 -8.73 -8.98 -12.30
C VAL A 155 -9.10 -10.47 -12.27
N ALA A 156 -8.30 -11.30 -11.59
CA ALA A 156 -8.58 -12.72 -11.44
C ALA A 156 -9.87 -12.97 -10.64
N ILE A 157 -10.11 -12.20 -9.57
CA ILE A 157 -11.36 -12.23 -8.80
C ILE A 157 -12.55 -11.90 -9.70
N LEU A 158 -12.49 -10.82 -10.46
CA LEU A 158 -13.56 -10.39 -11.36
C LEU A 158 -13.87 -11.48 -12.39
N ILE A 159 -12.86 -11.91 -13.15
CA ILE A 159 -13.06 -12.88 -14.25
C ILE A 159 -13.49 -14.24 -13.68
N GLY A 160 -12.92 -14.66 -12.54
CA GLY A 160 -13.30 -15.90 -11.86
C GLY A 160 -14.75 -15.88 -11.37
N THR A 161 -15.18 -14.76 -10.77
CA THR A 161 -16.57 -14.56 -10.32
C THR A 161 -17.55 -14.62 -11.50
N LEU A 162 -17.24 -13.94 -12.60
CA LEU A 162 -18.08 -13.95 -13.81
C LEU A 162 -18.13 -15.34 -14.45
N ALA A 163 -16.97 -15.98 -14.60
CA ALA A 163 -16.90 -17.32 -15.16
C ALA A 163 -17.66 -18.35 -14.29
N GLY A 164 -17.56 -18.25 -12.97
CA GLY A 164 -18.28 -19.09 -12.03
C GLY A 164 -19.80 -18.94 -12.15
N GLY A 165 -20.29 -17.69 -12.23
CA GLY A 165 -21.71 -17.41 -12.43
C GLY A 165 -22.25 -17.93 -13.77
N LEU A 166 -21.52 -17.64 -14.87
CA LEU A 166 -21.89 -18.11 -16.19
C LEU A 166 -21.91 -19.64 -16.30
N LEU A 167 -20.90 -20.31 -15.77
CA LEU A 167 -20.84 -21.79 -15.76
C LEU A 167 -21.98 -22.38 -14.95
N ALA A 168 -22.29 -21.82 -13.78
CA ALA A 168 -23.38 -22.32 -12.94
C ALA A 168 -24.75 -22.25 -13.64
N GLY A 169 -24.95 -21.27 -14.53
CA GLY A 169 -26.20 -21.12 -15.30
C GLY A 169 -26.24 -21.86 -16.64
N SER A 170 -25.09 -22.26 -17.20
CA SER A 170 -25.00 -22.75 -18.59
C SER A 170 -24.63 -24.23 -18.73
N VAL A 171 -24.07 -24.86 -17.68
CA VAL A 171 -23.65 -26.28 -17.76
C VAL A 171 -24.80 -27.23 -17.43
N GLU A 172 -24.96 -28.26 -18.24
CA GLU A 172 -25.97 -29.33 -17.98
C GLU A 172 -25.71 -30.08 -16.67
N HIS A 173 -24.40 -30.28 -16.35
CA HIS A 173 -24.00 -30.99 -15.13
C HIS A 173 -22.98 -30.14 -14.34
N PRO A 174 -23.27 -29.78 -13.06
CA PRO A 174 -22.41 -28.91 -12.25
C PRO A 174 -20.96 -29.43 -12.08
N ALA A 175 -20.71 -30.75 -12.24
CA ALA A 175 -19.35 -31.30 -12.18
C ALA A 175 -18.39 -30.69 -13.20
N TRP A 176 -18.86 -30.15 -14.32
CA TRP A 176 -18.02 -29.46 -15.30
C TRP A 176 -17.35 -28.21 -14.75
N ILE A 177 -17.94 -27.58 -13.72
CA ILE A 177 -17.33 -26.46 -13.00
C ILE A 177 -16.03 -26.92 -12.32
N ALA A 178 -16.07 -28.08 -11.65
CA ALA A 178 -14.89 -28.64 -10.99
C ALA A 178 -13.85 -29.13 -12.01
N VAL A 179 -14.27 -29.67 -13.17
CA VAL A 179 -13.35 -30.03 -14.26
C VAL A 179 -12.65 -28.79 -14.80
N GLY A 180 -13.37 -27.71 -15.04
CA GLY A 180 -12.79 -26.42 -15.42
C GLY A 180 -11.79 -25.90 -14.38
N GLY A 181 -12.17 -25.94 -13.10
CA GLY A 181 -11.30 -25.59 -11.98
C GLY A 181 -10.04 -26.48 -11.90
N PHE A 182 -10.17 -27.78 -12.17
CA PHE A 182 -9.02 -28.69 -12.24
C PHE A 182 -8.04 -28.32 -13.38
N VAL A 183 -8.57 -27.97 -14.56
CA VAL A 183 -7.73 -27.53 -15.69
C VAL A 183 -6.97 -26.25 -15.34
N VAL A 184 -7.63 -25.29 -14.68
CA VAL A 184 -7.00 -24.07 -14.19
C VAL A 184 -5.93 -24.36 -13.14
N ALA A 185 -6.21 -25.27 -12.17
CA ALA A 185 -5.25 -25.69 -11.16
C ALA A 185 -4.02 -26.38 -11.78
N LEU A 186 -4.23 -27.24 -12.80
CA LEU A 186 -3.17 -27.90 -13.55
C LEU A 186 -2.30 -26.87 -14.29
N ALA A 187 -2.90 -25.89 -14.96
CA ALA A 187 -2.18 -24.80 -15.62
C ALA A 187 -1.36 -24.00 -14.59
N GLY A 188 -1.94 -23.70 -13.41
CA GLY A 188 -1.25 -23.06 -12.29
C GLY A 188 -0.08 -23.90 -11.76
N TYR A 189 -0.24 -25.22 -11.66
CA TYR A 189 0.84 -26.13 -11.28
C TYR A 189 1.98 -26.13 -12.32
N LEU A 190 1.67 -26.25 -13.59
CA LEU A 190 2.66 -26.21 -14.66
C LEU A 190 3.44 -24.89 -14.65
N SER A 191 2.73 -23.77 -14.46
CA SER A 191 3.38 -22.46 -14.29
C SER A 191 4.28 -22.42 -13.06
N SER A 192 3.85 -22.97 -11.92
CA SER A 192 4.61 -22.97 -10.67
C SER A 192 5.96 -23.70 -10.77
N ARG A 193 6.09 -24.64 -11.70
CA ARG A 193 7.36 -25.33 -11.97
C ARG A 193 8.44 -24.39 -12.53
N GLY A 194 8.03 -23.29 -13.15
CA GLY A 194 8.93 -22.24 -13.64
C GLY A 194 9.45 -21.30 -12.55
N ILE A 195 8.87 -21.29 -11.36
CA ILE A 195 9.28 -20.43 -10.24
C ILE A 195 10.70 -20.83 -9.79
N PRO A 196 11.68 -19.91 -9.77
CA PRO A 196 13.01 -20.17 -9.25
C PRO A 196 12.96 -20.52 -7.75
N SER A 197 14.02 -21.20 -7.26
CA SER A 197 14.15 -21.50 -5.82
C SER A 197 14.14 -20.21 -5.00
N ALA A 198 13.43 -20.28 -3.87
CA ALA A 198 13.34 -19.22 -2.87
C ALA A 198 13.63 -19.81 -1.49
N PRO A 199 14.95 -19.91 -1.13
CA PRO A 199 15.40 -20.68 0.01
C PRO A 199 14.74 -20.30 1.32
N ALA A 200 14.59 -21.28 2.21
CA ALA A 200 14.07 -21.10 3.54
C ALA A 200 14.98 -20.16 4.36
N PRO A 201 14.45 -19.08 4.96
CA PRO A 201 15.27 -18.22 5.83
C PRO A 201 15.62 -18.89 7.18
N VAL A 202 14.77 -19.82 7.66
CA VAL A 202 14.97 -20.52 8.96
C VAL A 202 14.66 -22.02 8.80
N PRO A 203 15.56 -22.82 8.17
CA PRO A 203 15.31 -24.26 7.93
C PRO A 203 15.12 -25.06 9.22
N GLU A 204 15.78 -24.68 10.30
CA GLU A 204 15.78 -25.35 11.61
C GLU A 204 14.54 -25.01 12.47
N LEU A 205 13.59 -24.21 11.93
CA LEU A 205 12.41 -23.80 12.69
C LEU A 205 11.59 -25.01 13.12
N THR A 206 11.32 -25.14 14.42
CA THR A 206 10.37 -26.09 14.96
C THR A 206 8.94 -25.54 14.82
N VAL A 207 8.09 -26.24 14.08
CA VAL A 207 6.72 -25.78 13.81
C VAL A 207 5.85 -25.99 15.04
N ASN A 208 5.25 -24.91 15.55
CA ASN A 208 4.27 -24.95 16.61
C ASN A 208 2.86 -25.03 15.98
N LEU A 209 2.14 -26.11 16.27
CA LEU A 209 0.80 -26.34 15.72
C LEU A 209 -0.33 -25.66 16.52
N ASN A 210 -0.03 -25.04 17.68
CA ASN A 210 -1.05 -24.31 18.42
C ASN A 210 -1.34 -22.96 17.76
N PRO A 211 -2.53 -22.78 17.13
CA PRO A 211 -2.83 -21.57 16.35
C PRO A 211 -2.93 -20.31 17.22
N LEU A 212 -3.36 -20.43 18.48
CA LEU A 212 -3.56 -19.26 19.35
C LEU A 212 -2.22 -18.70 19.82
N SER A 213 -1.34 -19.56 20.33
CA SER A 213 -0.01 -19.14 20.81
C SER A 213 0.83 -18.59 19.66
N GLU A 214 0.78 -19.20 18.48
CA GLU A 214 1.55 -18.78 17.34
C GLU A 214 0.99 -17.51 16.66
N THR A 215 -0.33 -17.35 16.64
CA THR A 215 -0.94 -16.07 16.22
C THR A 215 -0.45 -14.91 17.08
N TRP A 216 -0.45 -15.08 18.41
CA TRP A 216 0.05 -14.07 19.33
C TRP A 216 1.53 -13.76 19.10
N ARG A 217 2.34 -14.79 18.89
CA ARG A 217 3.77 -14.67 18.59
C ARG A 217 4.03 -13.93 17.28
N ASN A 218 3.27 -14.23 16.24
CA ASN A 218 3.37 -13.57 14.92
C ASN A 218 2.99 -12.08 15.01
N ILE A 219 1.95 -11.75 15.79
CA ILE A 219 1.59 -10.37 16.09
C ILE A 219 2.70 -9.67 16.90
N ALA A 220 3.33 -10.37 17.84
CA ALA A 220 4.46 -9.83 18.61
C ALA A 220 5.66 -9.49 17.70
N PHE A 221 5.99 -10.33 16.72
CA PHE A 221 7.01 -10.02 15.72
C PHE A 221 6.67 -8.76 14.91
N ALA A 222 5.44 -8.62 14.46
CA ALA A 222 5.00 -7.43 13.73
C ALA A 222 5.11 -6.16 14.59
N ARG A 223 4.84 -6.26 15.90
CA ARG A 223 4.90 -5.13 16.86
C ARG A 223 6.31 -4.66 17.17
N GLN A 224 7.35 -5.47 16.92
CA GLN A 224 8.75 -5.07 17.10
C GLN A 224 9.11 -3.87 16.21
N ASN A 225 8.49 -3.78 15.03
CA ASN A 225 8.61 -2.61 14.15
C ASN A 225 7.26 -1.89 14.07
N ARG A 226 7.17 -0.71 14.70
CA ARG A 226 5.94 0.09 14.75
C ARG A 226 5.39 0.39 13.35
N THR A 227 6.27 0.69 12.40
CA THR A 227 5.87 1.01 11.01
C THR A 227 5.25 -0.20 10.33
N VAL A 228 5.82 -1.40 10.50
CA VAL A 228 5.27 -2.65 9.98
C VAL A 228 3.90 -2.94 10.59
N PHE A 229 3.76 -2.81 11.91
CA PHE A 229 2.50 -3.08 12.59
C PHE A 229 1.38 -2.13 12.16
N LEU A 230 1.67 -0.82 12.06
CA LEU A 230 0.69 0.17 11.57
C LEU A 230 0.34 -0.06 10.10
N SER A 231 1.29 -0.50 9.27
CA SER A 231 1.03 -0.85 7.87
C SER A 231 0.09 -2.05 7.77
N ILE A 232 0.28 -3.08 8.60
CA ILE A 232 -0.62 -4.24 8.68
C ILE A 232 -2.04 -3.80 9.08
N LEU A 233 -2.18 -2.93 10.08
CA LEU A 233 -3.49 -2.40 10.45
C LEU A 233 -4.13 -1.60 9.31
N GLY A 234 -3.35 -0.80 8.58
CA GLY A 234 -3.81 -0.11 7.38
C GLY A 234 -4.29 -1.06 6.28
N ILE A 235 -3.52 -2.13 6.00
CA ILE A 235 -3.89 -3.18 5.05
C ILE A 235 -5.20 -3.85 5.49
N SER A 236 -5.31 -4.21 6.77
CA SER A 236 -6.52 -4.85 7.31
C SER A 236 -7.74 -3.93 7.24
N TRP A 237 -7.56 -2.64 7.49
CA TRP A 237 -8.59 -1.63 7.30
C TRP A 237 -9.05 -1.54 5.83
N PHE A 238 -8.12 -1.55 4.88
CA PHE A 238 -8.44 -1.56 3.46
C PHE A 238 -9.28 -2.78 3.05
N TRP A 239 -8.91 -3.96 3.55
CA TRP A 239 -9.67 -5.19 3.28
C TRP A 239 -11.08 -5.16 3.89
N LEU A 240 -11.25 -4.61 5.10
CA LEU A 240 -12.58 -4.35 5.67
C LEU A 240 -13.40 -3.43 4.76
N TYR A 241 -12.81 -2.28 4.40
CA TYR A 241 -13.45 -1.26 3.57
C TYR A 241 -13.87 -1.84 2.21
N GLY A 242 -12.93 -2.48 1.50
CA GLY A 242 -13.20 -3.09 0.21
C GLY A 242 -14.23 -4.22 0.27
N ALA A 243 -14.13 -5.11 1.26
CA ALA A 243 -15.07 -6.21 1.43
C ALA A 243 -16.50 -5.70 1.72
N LEU A 244 -16.63 -4.62 2.51
CA LEU A 244 -17.92 -4.00 2.77
C LEU A 244 -18.58 -3.51 1.48
N PHE A 245 -17.85 -2.79 0.62
CA PHE A 245 -18.39 -2.30 -0.65
C PHE A 245 -18.75 -3.47 -1.59
N LEU A 246 -17.83 -4.41 -1.79
CA LEU A 246 -18.03 -5.55 -2.68
C LEU A 246 -19.24 -6.40 -2.28
N ALA A 247 -19.44 -6.62 -0.97
CA ALA A 247 -20.58 -7.38 -0.47
C ALA A 247 -21.93 -6.69 -0.73
N GLN A 248 -21.96 -5.36 -0.79
CA GLN A 248 -23.19 -4.59 -1.00
C GLN A 248 -23.50 -4.32 -2.48
N PHE A 249 -22.58 -4.52 -3.41
CA PHE A 249 -22.82 -4.21 -4.84
C PHE A 249 -24.05 -4.87 -5.42
N PRO A 250 -24.36 -6.16 -5.17
CA PRO A 250 -25.59 -6.78 -5.68
C PRO A 250 -26.85 -6.08 -5.18
N ALA A 251 -26.92 -5.80 -3.89
CA ALA A 251 -28.05 -5.13 -3.28
C ALA A 251 -28.15 -3.66 -3.69
N TYR A 252 -27.02 -2.96 -3.83
CA TYR A 252 -26.95 -1.58 -4.28
C TYR A 252 -27.40 -1.46 -5.74
N ALA A 253 -26.94 -2.33 -6.63
CA ALA A 253 -27.38 -2.39 -8.02
C ALA A 253 -28.91 -2.56 -8.12
N LYS A 254 -29.48 -3.48 -7.34
CA LYS A 254 -30.91 -3.81 -7.37
C LYS A 254 -31.77 -2.72 -6.70
N PHE A 255 -31.44 -2.34 -5.47
CA PHE A 255 -32.34 -1.54 -4.61
C PHE A 255 -32.07 -0.04 -4.67
N VAL A 256 -30.89 0.39 -5.16
CA VAL A 256 -30.55 1.81 -5.30
C VAL A 256 -30.54 2.24 -6.77
N LEU A 257 -29.88 1.48 -7.63
CA LEU A 257 -29.80 1.80 -9.06
C LEU A 257 -30.99 1.24 -9.87
N GLY A 258 -31.75 0.28 -9.34
CA GLY A 258 -32.83 -0.38 -10.06
C GLY A 258 -32.36 -1.23 -11.24
N GLY A 259 -31.09 -1.70 -11.21
CA GLY A 259 -30.48 -2.51 -12.26
C GLY A 259 -30.55 -4.01 -11.99
N GLY A 260 -30.28 -4.81 -13.04
CA GLY A 260 -30.20 -6.27 -12.98
C GLY A 260 -28.76 -6.79 -12.74
N GLU A 261 -28.53 -8.07 -13.04
CA GLU A 261 -27.24 -8.75 -12.87
C GLU A 261 -26.09 -8.13 -13.64
N SER A 262 -26.36 -7.63 -14.87
CA SER A 262 -25.39 -6.90 -15.68
C SER A 262 -24.89 -5.62 -15.01
N SER A 263 -25.73 -4.99 -14.20
CA SER A 263 -25.35 -3.80 -13.41
C SER A 263 -24.41 -4.15 -12.26
N VAL A 264 -24.62 -5.28 -11.58
CA VAL A 264 -23.68 -5.81 -10.57
C VAL A 264 -22.31 -6.05 -11.21
N THR A 265 -22.30 -6.69 -12.37
CA THR A 265 -21.08 -6.93 -13.16
C THR A 265 -20.36 -5.62 -13.51
N LEU A 266 -21.11 -4.60 -13.94
CA LEU A 266 -20.55 -3.28 -14.24
C LEU A 266 -19.89 -2.64 -13.01
N LEU A 267 -20.56 -2.63 -11.85
CA LEU A 267 -20.01 -2.06 -10.61
C LEU A 267 -18.70 -2.77 -10.21
N LEU A 268 -18.68 -4.10 -10.22
CA LEU A 268 -17.49 -4.91 -9.93
C LEU A 268 -16.37 -4.62 -10.94
N ALA A 269 -16.68 -4.53 -12.23
CA ALA A 269 -15.69 -4.26 -13.27
C ALA A 269 -15.07 -2.87 -13.12
N ILE A 270 -15.89 -1.83 -12.94
CA ILE A 270 -15.43 -0.45 -12.77
C ILE A 270 -14.53 -0.30 -11.53
N PHE A 271 -14.94 -0.86 -10.41
CA PHE A 271 -14.14 -0.86 -9.17
C PHE A 271 -12.80 -1.60 -9.36
N THR A 272 -12.83 -2.78 -9.98
CA THR A 272 -11.64 -3.59 -10.28
C THR A 272 -10.68 -2.88 -11.23
N VAL A 273 -11.19 -2.29 -12.31
CA VAL A 273 -10.41 -1.49 -13.25
C VAL A 273 -9.77 -0.31 -12.53
N GLY A 274 -10.52 0.35 -11.64
CA GLY A 274 -9.99 1.42 -10.78
C GLY A 274 -8.78 0.96 -9.96
N ILE A 275 -8.88 -0.16 -9.23
CA ILE A 275 -7.77 -0.73 -8.46
C ILE A 275 -6.58 -1.05 -9.38
N GLY A 276 -6.82 -1.64 -10.54
CA GLY A 276 -5.79 -1.91 -11.52
C GLY A 276 -5.04 -0.64 -11.95
N ILE A 277 -5.77 0.41 -12.32
CA ILE A 277 -5.20 1.71 -12.70
C ILE A 277 -4.41 2.32 -11.55
N GLY A 278 -4.98 2.40 -10.34
CA GLY A 278 -4.32 2.96 -9.16
C GLY A 278 -3.05 2.22 -8.79
N SER A 279 -3.10 0.89 -8.78
CA SER A 279 -1.95 0.04 -8.51
C SER A 279 -0.83 0.27 -9.55
N MET A 280 -1.17 0.30 -10.84
CA MET A 280 -0.20 0.52 -11.92
C MET A 280 0.43 1.91 -11.88
N LEU A 281 -0.31 2.93 -11.46
CA LEU A 281 0.21 4.29 -11.32
C LEU A 281 1.16 4.45 -10.13
N CYS A 282 1.09 3.57 -9.10
CA CYS A 282 1.94 3.62 -7.93
C CYS A 282 3.43 3.65 -8.29
N GLU A 283 3.91 2.73 -9.13
CA GLU A 283 5.33 2.68 -9.52
C GLU A 283 5.78 3.96 -10.22
N ARG A 284 4.93 4.48 -11.11
CA ARG A 284 5.24 5.71 -11.85
C ARG A 284 5.28 6.94 -10.95
N MET A 285 4.35 7.04 -10.00
CA MET A 285 4.26 8.17 -9.07
C MET A 285 5.34 8.10 -7.99
N SER A 286 5.70 6.90 -7.52
CA SER A 286 6.71 6.69 -6.49
C SER A 286 8.15 6.77 -7.02
N GLY A 287 8.36 6.81 -8.35
CA GLY A 287 9.70 6.82 -8.92
C GLY A 287 10.49 5.55 -8.62
N LYS A 288 9.82 4.40 -8.46
CA LYS A 288 10.37 3.06 -8.15
C LYS A 288 10.87 2.88 -6.71
N HIS A 289 10.65 3.83 -5.84
CA HIS A 289 10.90 3.67 -4.40
C HIS A 289 9.60 3.46 -3.65
N VAL A 290 9.65 2.90 -2.45
CA VAL A 290 8.47 2.81 -1.59
C VAL A 290 8.08 4.20 -1.09
N GLU A 291 7.24 4.88 -1.86
CA GLU A 291 6.78 6.23 -1.53
C GLU A 291 5.57 6.16 -0.61
N ILE A 292 5.84 6.24 0.69
CA ILE A 292 4.83 6.16 1.74
C ILE A 292 3.85 7.35 1.67
N GLY A 293 4.26 8.47 1.06
CA GLY A 293 3.39 9.62 0.81
C GLY A 293 2.15 9.33 -0.04
N LEU A 294 2.15 8.24 -0.82
CA LEU A 294 0.96 7.81 -1.57
C LEU A 294 -0.15 7.24 -0.67
N VAL A 295 0.18 6.74 0.53
CA VAL A 295 -0.82 6.16 1.45
C VAL A 295 -1.81 7.23 1.96
N PRO A 296 -1.37 8.41 2.47
CA PRO A 296 -2.28 9.52 2.76
C PRO A 296 -3.12 9.95 1.56
N PHE A 297 -2.52 10.01 0.37
CA PHE A 297 -3.23 10.36 -0.86
C PHE A 297 -4.34 9.35 -1.17
N GLY A 298 -4.02 8.06 -1.09
CA GLY A 298 -5.01 6.98 -1.22
C GLY A 298 -6.14 7.12 -0.20
N SER A 299 -5.81 7.32 1.08
CA SER A 299 -6.80 7.44 2.15
C SER A 299 -7.72 8.66 2.00
N ILE A 300 -7.17 9.81 1.59
CA ILE A 300 -7.98 11.02 1.32
C ILE A 300 -8.96 10.73 0.18
N GLY A 301 -8.51 10.12 -0.91
CA GLY A 301 -9.38 9.76 -2.03
C GLY A 301 -10.48 8.76 -1.64
N LEU A 302 -10.15 7.72 -0.86
CA LEU A 302 -11.15 6.78 -0.33
C LEU A 302 -12.22 7.50 0.50
N THR A 303 -11.83 8.50 1.30
CA THR A 303 -12.79 9.31 2.08
C THR A 303 -13.65 10.19 1.16
N LEU A 304 -13.03 10.95 0.26
CA LEU A 304 -13.73 11.91 -0.60
C LEU A 304 -14.73 11.21 -1.51
N PHE A 305 -14.30 10.19 -2.25
CA PHE A 305 -15.18 9.49 -3.19
C PHE A 305 -16.17 8.55 -2.51
N GLY A 306 -15.84 8.03 -1.32
CA GLY A 306 -16.82 7.30 -0.51
C GLY A 306 -17.92 8.19 0.05
N LEU A 307 -17.60 9.42 0.45
CA LEU A 307 -18.59 10.42 0.84
C LEU A 307 -19.37 10.94 -0.38
N ASP A 308 -18.69 11.18 -1.51
CA ASP A 308 -19.39 11.62 -2.73
C ASP A 308 -20.36 10.56 -3.22
N LEU A 309 -20.02 9.28 -3.16
CA LEU A 309 -20.91 8.17 -3.49
C LEU A 309 -22.19 8.16 -2.64
N TYR A 310 -22.10 8.54 -1.37
CA TYR A 310 -23.31 8.72 -0.54
C TYR A 310 -24.23 9.79 -1.14
N PHE A 311 -23.71 10.95 -1.52
CA PHE A 311 -24.48 12.03 -2.12
C PHE A 311 -24.88 11.78 -3.58
N ALA A 312 -24.07 11.02 -4.31
CA ALA A 312 -24.30 10.65 -5.72
C ALA A 312 -25.35 9.55 -5.86
N SER A 313 -25.61 8.80 -4.79
CA SER A 313 -26.58 7.69 -4.82
C SER A 313 -27.98 8.19 -5.15
N PRO A 314 -28.57 7.75 -6.29
CA PRO A 314 -29.86 8.25 -6.71
C PRO A 314 -30.99 7.72 -5.83
N VAL A 315 -32.03 8.51 -5.68
CA VAL A 315 -33.26 8.14 -4.95
C VAL A 315 -34.36 7.85 -5.95
N GLY A 316 -35.09 6.75 -5.77
CA GLY A 316 -36.30 6.45 -6.54
C GLY A 316 -36.06 5.86 -7.95
N LEU A 317 -34.85 5.38 -8.25
CA LEU A 317 -34.59 4.65 -9.51
C LEU A 317 -35.06 3.20 -9.45
N ALA A 318 -35.13 2.58 -8.28
CA ALA A 318 -35.61 1.21 -8.14
C ALA A 318 -37.11 1.12 -8.48
N GLY A 319 -37.45 0.32 -9.48
CA GLY A 319 -38.82 0.08 -9.94
C GLY A 319 -39.20 -1.41 -9.84
N ALA A 320 -40.43 -1.73 -10.27
CA ALA A 320 -40.93 -3.11 -10.31
C ALA A 320 -40.17 -4.00 -11.29
N THR A 321 -39.66 -3.43 -12.37
CA THR A 321 -38.83 -4.12 -13.39
C THR A 321 -37.42 -3.55 -13.38
N PRO A 322 -36.35 -4.39 -13.37
CA PRO A 322 -34.99 -3.91 -13.45
C PRO A 322 -34.72 -3.17 -14.76
N HIS A 323 -33.99 -2.08 -14.69
CA HIS A 323 -33.49 -1.40 -15.89
C HIS A 323 -32.49 -2.28 -16.64
N GLU A 324 -32.61 -2.33 -17.94
CA GLU A 324 -31.56 -2.86 -18.80
C GLU A 324 -30.29 -2.00 -18.68
N LEU A 325 -29.11 -2.62 -18.89
CA LEU A 325 -27.83 -1.95 -18.73
C LEU A 325 -27.71 -0.65 -19.54
N LEU A 326 -28.14 -0.66 -20.79
CA LEU A 326 -28.11 0.53 -21.66
C LEU A 326 -29.07 1.64 -21.18
N ALA A 327 -30.24 1.26 -20.67
CA ALA A 327 -31.18 2.21 -20.09
C ALA A 327 -30.60 2.83 -18.81
N LEU A 328 -29.95 2.04 -17.96
CA LEU A 328 -29.28 2.52 -16.77
C LEU A 328 -28.14 3.52 -17.11
N LEU A 329 -27.35 3.22 -18.13
CA LEU A 329 -26.27 4.09 -18.60
C LEU A 329 -26.77 5.38 -19.29
N SER A 330 -28.03 5.47 -19.65
CA SER A 330 -28.65 6.72 -20.16
C SER A 330 -28.97 7.72 -19.03
N ILE A 331 -28.90 7.31 -17.77
CA ILE A 331 -29.20 8.13 -16.60
C ILE A 331 -27.94 8.88 -16.12
N PRO A 332 -27.90 10.23 -16.20
CA PRO A 332 -26.68 10.99 -15.84
C PRO A 332 -26.18 10.75 -14.42
N ALA A 333 -27.09 10.55 -13.43
CA ALA A 333 -26.71 10.29 -12.05
C ALA A 333 -25.89 9.01 -11.88
N VAL A 334 -26.11 7.99 -12.73
CA VAL A 334 -25.39 6.72 -12.68
C VAL A 334 -23.90 6.91 -13.02
N TRP A 335 -23.57 7.82 -13.94
CA TRP A 335 -22.18 8.10 -14.30
C TRP A 335 -21.35 8.66 -13.14
N ARG A 336 -21.97 9.47 -12.26
CA ARG A 336 -21.29 9.95 -11.05
C ARG A 336 -20.99 8.79 -10.10
N VAL A 337 -21.95 7.88 -9.90
CA VAL A 337 -21.75 6.65 -9.11
C VAL A 337 -20.60 5.80 -9.67
N LEU A 338 -20.60 5.57 -11.00
CA LEU A 338 -19.54 4.80 -11.67
C LEU A 338 -18.18 5.49 -11.55
N PHE A 339 -18.14 6.82 -11.67
CA PHE A 339 -16.92 7.60 -11.48
C PHE A 339 -16.39 7.47 -10.04
N ASP A 340 -17.25 7.60 -9.02
CA ASP A 340 -16.86 7.47 -7.62
C ASP A 340 -16.33 6.06 -7.32
N LEU A 341 -16.98 5.01 -7.83
CA LEU A 341 -16.52 3.64 -7.67
C LEU A 341 -15.18 3.40 -8.36
N MET A 342 -14.96 3.97 -9.56
CA MET A 342 -13.66 3.92 -10.22
C MET A 342 -12.60 4.62 -9.38
N MET A 343 -12.89 5.81 -8.87
CA MET A 343 -11.95 6.57 -8.03
C MET A 343 -11.67 5.87 -6.71
N LEU A 344 -12.66 5.27 -6.06
CA LEU A 344 -12.45 4.40 -4.89
C LEU A 344 -11.47 3.27 -5.19
N GLY A 345 -11.59 2.64 -6.36
CA GLY A 345 -10.63 1.64 -6.81
C GLY A 345 -9.23 2.25 -7.00
N VAL A 346 -9.11 3.35 -7.74
CA VAL A 346 -7.82 4.02 -8.01
C VAL A 346 -7.10 4.41 -6.71
N PHE A 347 -7.80 5.06 -5.79
CA PHE A 347 -7.23 5.46 -4.52
C PHE A 347 -6.98 4.28 -3.57
N GLY A 348 -7.76 3.21 -3.71
CA GLY A 348 -7.48 1.93 -3.06
C GLY A 348 -6.14 1.34 -3.49
N GLY A 349 -5.82 1.37 -4.79
CA GLY A 349 -4.51 0.97 -5.31
C GLY A 349 -3.36 1.80 -4.74
N PHE A 350 -3.50 3.13 -4.68
CA PHE A 350 -2.50 4.01 -4.05
C PHE A 350 -2.32 3.75 -2.56
N PHE A 351 -3.36 3.30 -1.88
CA PHE A 351 -3.31 2.99 -0.46
C PHE A 351 -2.61 1.66 -0.19
N ILE A 352 -3.00 0.57 -0.89
CA ILE A 352 -2.62 -0.79 -0.53
C ILE A 352 -1.22 -1.19 -1.01
N VAL A 353 -0.82 -0.79 -2.23
CA VAL A 353 0.43 -1.23 -2.85
C VAL A 353 1.68 -0.79 -2.06
N PRO A 354 1.81 0.50 -1.65
CA PRO A 354 2.97 0.91 -0.85
C PRO A 354 3.03 0.24 0.53
N LEU A 355 1.88 -0.06 1.14
CA LEU A 355 1.83 -0.72 2.45
C LEU A 355 2.35 -2.15 2.39
N TYR A 356 1.98 -2.94 1.36
CA TYR A 356 2.54 -4.28 1.17
C TYR A 356 4.06 -4.22 0.91
N ALA A 357 4.50 -3.33 0.03
CA ALA A 357 5.93 -3.16 -0.24
C ALA A 357 6.70 -2.77 1.03
N LEU A 358 6.12 -1.91 1.87
CA LEU A 358 6.72 -1.49 3.14
C LEU A 358 6.84 -2.65 4.13
N VAL A 359 5.77 -3.44 4.30
CA VAL A 359 5.81 -4.64 5.17
C VAL A 359 6.88 -5.61 4.69
N GLN A 360 7.00 -5.82 3.38
CA GLN A 360 8.01 -6.71 2.80
C GLN A 360 9.45 -6.22 3.03
N LEU A 361 9.70 -4.92 2.87
CA LEU A 361 11.03 -4.33 3.03
C LEU A 361 11.48 -4.25 4.49
N ARG A 362 10.55 -3.85 5.38
CA ARG A 362 10.86 -3.56 6.79
C ARG A 362 10.74 -4.77 7.71
N SER A 363 10.26 -5.90 7.22
CA SER A 363 10.22 -7.15 7.99
C SER A 363 11.53 -7.91 7.85
N SER A 364 12.08 -8.38 8.99
CA SER A 364 13.28 -9.22 8.98
C SER A 364 13.04 -10.49 8.16
N PRO A 365 14.02 -10.94 7.37
CA PRO A 365 13.88 -12.13 6.52
C PRO A 365 13.44 -13.38 7.28
N GLU A 366 13.92 -13.55 8.54
CA GLU A 366 13.64 -14.72 9.38
C GLU A 366 12.19 -14.78 9.89
N HIS A 367 11.48 -13.65 9.93
CA HIS A 367 10.11 -13.56 10.45
C HIS A 367 9.09 -13.08 9.42
N ARG A 368 9.53 -12.77 8.20
CA ARG A 368 8.70 -12.11 7.18
C ARG A 368 7.43 -12.88 6.86
N ALA A 369 7.50 -14.18 6.65
CA ALA A 369 6.31 -14.95 6.31
C ALA A 369 5.35 -15.06 7.51
N ARG A 370 5.86 -15.12 8.74
CA ARG A 370 5.05 -15.08 9.97
C ARG A 370 4.40 -13.72 10.20
N ILE A 371 5.08 -12.63 9.88
CA ILE A 371 4.51 -11.27 9.92
C ILE A 371 3.38 -11.13 8.87
N ILE A 372 3.57 -11.67 7.66
CA ILE A 372 2.53 -11.70 6.63
C ILE A 372 1.36 -12.61 7.06
N ALA A 373 1.62 -13.71 7.75
CA ALA A 373 0.58 -14.54 8.34
C ALA A 373 -0.26 -13.76 9.38
N ALA A 374 0.37 -12.95 10.24
CA ALA A 374 -0.35 -12.05 11.14
C ALA A 374 -1.22 -11.05 10.37
N ASN A 375 -0.71 -10.47 9.27
CA ASN A 375 -1.50 -9.61 8.38
C ASN A 375 -2.74 -10.35 7.84
N ASN A 376 -2.61 -11.59 7.38
CA ASN A 376 -3.75 -12.36 6.86
C ASN A 376 -4.81 -12.63 7.94
N ILE A 377 -4.39 -12.96 9.16
CA ILE A 377 -5.30 -13.16 10.30
C ILE A 377 -6.05 -11.87 10.62
N LEU A 378 -5.35 -10.74 10.69
CA LEU A 378 -5.97 -9.44 10.96
C LEU A 378 -6.88 -9.00 9.81
N ASN A 379 -6.51 -9.26 8.55
CA ASN A 379 -7.39 -8.99 7.40
C ASN A 379 -8.71 -9.77 7.52
N ALA A 380 -8.63 -11.08 7.83
CA ALA A 380 -9.82 -11.91 8.02
C ALA A 380 -10.68 -11.40 9.20
N LEU A 381 -10.05 -11.05 10.32
CA LEU A 381 -10.74 -10.48 11.48
C LEU A 381 -11.48 -9.19 11.13
N PHE A 382 -10.80 -8.26 10.47
CA PHE A 382 -11.38 -6.98 10.08
C PHE A 382 -12.53 -7.15 9.09
N MET A 383 -12.39 -8.06 8.11
CA MET A 383 -13.48 -8.37 7.17
C MET A 383 -14.71 -8.96 7.87
N VAL A 384 -14.52 -9.88 8.82
CA VAL A 384 -15.64 -10.47 9.59
C VAL A 384 -16.32 -9.41 10.47
N VAL A 385 -15.54 -8.60 11.19
CA VAL A 385 -16.07 -7.49 12.00
C VAL A 385 -16.82 -6.49 11.12
N GLY A 386 -16.28 -6.13 9.97
CA GLY A 386 -16.93 -5.25 9.00
C GLY A 386 -18.24 -5.82 8.46
N ALA A 387 -18.26 -7.10 8.11
CA ALA A 387 -19.47 -7.78 7.62
C ALA A 387 -20.58 -7.85 8.69
N LEU A 388 -20.23 -8.22 9.93
CA LEU A 388 -21.19 -8.25 11.05
C LEU A 388 -21.70 -6.84 11.40
N GLY A 389 -20.80 -5.85 11.40
CA GLY A 389 -21.17 -4.44 11.62
C GLY A 389 -22.12 -3.92 10.54
N ALA A 390 -21.81 -4.18 9.26
CA ALA A 390 -22.68 -3.80 8.14
C ALA A 390 -24.06 -4.48 8.23
N ALA A 391 -24.10 -5.79 8.53
CA ALA A 391 -25.36 -6.52 8.69
C ALA A 391 -26.20 -5.97 9.84
N SER A 392 -25.59 -5.64 10.97
CA SER A 392 -26.27 -5.06 12.12
C SER A 392 -26.83 -3.68 11.82
N LEU A 393 -26.07 -2.80 11.15
CA LEU A 393 -26.50 -1.45 10.80
C LEU A 393 -27.61 -1.44 9.76
N LEU A 394 -27.51 -2.27 8.71
CA LEU A 394 -28.57 -2.44 7.72
C LEU A 394 -29.83 -3.05 8.34
N GLY A 395 -29.68 -4.03 9.24
CA GLY A 395 -30.79 -4.61 10.01
C GLY A 395 -31.48 -3.60 10.94
N ALA A 396 -30.73 -2.59 11.43
CA ALA A 396 -31.28 -1.47 12.21
C ALA A 396 -31.93 -0.38 11.34
N GLY A 397 -31.99 -0.55 10.00
CA GLY A 397 -32.65 0.37 9.09
C GLY A 397 -31.74 1.43 8.44
N LEU A 398 -30.41 1.32 8.58
CA LEU A 398 -29.50 2.19 7.85
C LEU A 398 -29.57 1.87 6.36
N SER A 399 -29.65 2.90 5.51
CA SER A 399 -29.63 2.70 4.05
C SER A 399 -28.22 2.31 3.55
N MET A 400 -28.12 1.61 2.40
CA MET A 400 -26.83 1.24 1.81
C MET A 400 -25.95 2.46 1.48
N PRO A 401 -26.47 3.53 0.86
CA PRO A 401 -25.68 4.74 0.67
C PRO A 401 -25.14 5.31 1.99
N ALA A 402 -25.97 5.35 3.05
CA ALA A 402 -25.54 5.82 4.36
C ALA A 402 -24.46 4.92 5.00
N LEU A 403 -24.51 3.61 4.75
CA LEU A 403 -23.44 2.68 5.15
C LEU A 403 -22.12 3.02 4.45
N PHE A 404 -22.13 3.32 3.15
CA PHE A 404 -20.93 3.75 2.40
C PHE A 404 -20.38 5.08 2.93
N GLY A 405 -21.26 6.07 3.18
CA GLY A 405 -20.87 7.34 3.79
C GLY A 405 -20.26 7.17 5.18
N LEU A 406 -20.85 6.30 6.01
CA LEU A 406 -20.31 5.97 7.34
C LEU A 406 -18.93 5.30 7.23
N ALA A 407 -18.75 4.35 6.32
CA ALA A 407 -17.45 3.73 6.08
C ALA A 407 -16.40 4.77 5.66
N ALA A 408 -16.77 5.73 4.80
CA ALA A 408 -15.89 6.82 4.38
C ALA A 408 -15.54 7.77 5.55
N LEU A 409 -16.47 8.10 6.42
CA LEU A 409 -16.21 8.88 7.65
C LEU A 409 -15.30 8.13 8.62
N LEU A 410 -15.52 6.83 8.81
CA LEU A 410 -14.64 6.00 9.62
C LEU A 410 -13.24 5.92 9.01
N ASN A 411 -13.12 5.87 7.68
CA ASN A 411 -11.81 5.94 7.01
C ASN A 411 -11.10 7.27 7.30
N ALA A 412 -11.82 8.40 7.32
CA ALA A 412 -11.25 9.68 7.71
C ALA A 412 -10.74 9.67 9.16
N VAL A 413 -11.51 9.10 10.09
CA VAL A 413 -11.11 8.97 11.51
C VAL A 413 -9.85 8.10 11.64
N VAL A 414 -9.84 6.94 10.98
CA VAL A 414 -8.67 6.04 10.97
C VAL A 414 -7.46 6.72 10.35
N ALA A 415 -7.64 7.45 9.26
CA ALA A 415 -6.59 8.23 8.61
C ALA A 415 -5.99 9.29 9.56
N VAL A 416 -6.84 10.09 10.19
CA VAL A 416 -6.39 11.12 11.16
C VAL A 416 -5.67 10.47 12.34
N TYR A 417 -6.17 9.34 12.86
CA TYR A 417 -5.51 8.61 13.94
C TYR A 417 -4.13 8.08 13.53
N ILE A 418 -4.03 7.37 12.39
CA ILE A 418 -2.76 6.80 11.91
C ILE A 418 -1.76 7.91 11.61
N TYR A 419 -2.19 8.98 10.93
CA TYR A 419 -1.29 10.11 10.59
C TYR A 419 -0.94 10.96 11.82
N GLY A 420 -1.79 11.00 12.85
CA GLY A 420 -1.45 11.58 14.14
C GLY A 420 -0.38 10.79 14.90
N LEU A 421 -0.27 9.48 14.66
CA LEU A 421 0.79 8.63 15.24
C LEU A 421 2.14 8.72 14.48
N VAL A 422 2.09 9.04 13.19
CA VAL A 422 3.25 9.11 12.28
C VAL A 422 3.12 10.34 11.36
N PRO A 423 3.14 11.55 11.95
CA PRO A 423 2.89 12.79 11.20
C PRO A 423 3.92 13.06 10.10
N GLU A 424 5.11 12.50 10.22
CA GLU A 424 6.17 12.59 9.21
C GLU A 424 5.74 12.06 7.83
N PHE A 425 4.83 11.06 7.77
CA PHE A 425 4.31 10.55 6.51
C PHE A 425 3.39 11.55 5.81
N LEU A 426 2.52 12.19 6.58
CA LEU A 426 1.63 13.23 6.05
C LEU A 426 2.43 14.45 5.57
N LEU A 427 3.41 14.89 6.36
CA LEU A 427 4.28 16.01 6.03
C LEU A 427 5.08 15.75 4.77
N ARG A 428 5.63 14.55 4.64
CA ARG A 428 6.35 14.14 3.45
C ARG A 428 5.43 14.12 2.23
N PHE A 429 4.20 13.62 2.36
CA PHE A 429 3.20 13.68 1.30
C PHE A 429 2.91 15.12 0.87
N VAL A 430 2.68 16.03 1.82
CA VAL A 430 2.44 17.44 1.54
C VAL A 430 3.66 18.07 0.84
N ALA A 431 4.86 17.78 1.34
CA ALA A 431 6.11 18.21 0.71
C ALA A 431 6.23 17.71 -0.74
N TRP A 432 6.01 16.40 -0.95
CA TRP A 432 6.04 15.79 -2.27
C TRP A 432 5.00 16.40 -3.22
N LEU A 433 3.76 16.61 -2.74
CA LEU A 433 2.69 17.22 -3.53
C LEU A 433 3.06 18.66 -3.93
N LEU A 434 3.54 19.46 -2.99
CA LEU A 434 3.97 20.83 -3.23
C LEU A 434 5.12 20.91 -4.24
N VAL A 435 6.11 20.03 -4.09
CA VAL A 435 7.25 19.97 -5.02
C VAL A 435 6.79 19.60 -6.42
N LYS A 436 5.93 18.57 -6.55
CA LYS A 436 5.39 18.13 -7.85
C LYS A 436 4.44 19.13 -8.50
N ALA A 437 3.70 19.91 -7.70
CA ALA A 437 2.79 20.95 -8.20
C ALA A 437 3.52 22.19 -8.69
N VAL A 438 4.69 22.50 -8.12
CA VAL A 438 5.40 23.77 -8.38
C VAL A 438 6.63 23.57 -9.25
N TYR A 439 7.34 22.43 -9.11
CA TYR A 439 8.65 22.21 -9.72
C TYR A 439 8.70 20.91 -10.54
N ARG A 440 9.60 20.90 -11.52
CA ARG A 440 10.08 19.68 -12.19
C ARG A 440 11.40 19.26 -11.55
N LEU A 441 11.33 18.47 -10.49
CA LEU A 441 12.50 18.03 -9.75
C LEU A 441 13.18 16.85 -10.47
N ARG A 442 14.48 17.01 -10.77
CA ARG A 442 15.39 15.93 -11.19
C ARG A 442 16.25 15.54 -10.00
N THR A 443 16.37 14.25 -9.74
CA THR A 443 17.18 13.73 -8.63
C THR A 443 18.27 12.82 -9.16
N GLU A 444 19.49 12.98 -8.64
CA GLU A 444 20.65 12.16 -8.94
C GLU A 444 21.32 11.73 -7.63
N GLY A 445 21.74 10.47 -7.52
CA GLY A 445 22.48 9.95 -6.37
C GLY A 445 21.67 9.70 -5.12
N LEU A 446 20.33 9.64 -5.16
CA LEU A 446 19.48 9.33 -3.99
C LEU A 446 19.90 8.04 -3.24
N PRO A 447 20.38 6.97 -3.88
CA PRO A 447 20.87 5.77 -3.19
C PRO A 447 22.07 6.00 -2.24
N HIS A 448 22.72 7.17 -2.29
CA HIS A 448 23.75 7.54 -1.34
C HIS A 448 23.20 7.92 0.06
N ILE A 449 21.90 8.21 0.15
CA ILE A 449 21.24 8.38 1.46
C ILE A 449 21.07 7.00 2.06
N PRO A 450 21.62 6.71 3.27
CA PRO A 450 21.55 5.38 3.84
C PRO A 450 20.09 4.98 4.16
N ASP A 451 19.73 3.76 3.80
CA ASP A 451 18.39 3.22 4.06
C ASP A 451 18.13 3.03 5.55
N GLU A 452 19.17 2.79 6.34
CA GLU A 452 19.11 2.60 7.79
C GLU A 452 20.30 3.29 8.48
N GLY A 453 20.13 3.55 9.78
CA GLY A 453 21.15 4.20 10.60
C GLY A 453 21.22 5.73 10.45
N PRO A 454 22.03 6.39 11.32
CA PRO A 454 22.13 7.83 11.35
C PRO A 454 23.02 8.39 10.24
N ALA A 455 22.69 9.57 9.74
CA ALA A 455 23.57 10.36 8.89
C ALA A 455 23.25 11.86 9.00
N VAL A 456 24.25 12.70 8.73
CA VAL A 456 24.04 14.14 8.59
C VAL A 456 23.99 14.49 7.10
N LEU A 457 22.85 15.03 6.66
CA LEU A 457 22.66 15.53 5.30
C LEU A 457 23.00 17.00 5.25
N VAL A 458 23.89 17.39 4.35
CA VAL A 458 24.42 18.76 4.26
C VAL A 458 24.15 19.32 2.88
N ALA A 459 23.40 20.44 2.82
CA ALA A 459 23.02 21.07 1.56
C ALA A 459 23.31 22.57 1.55
N ASN A 460 23.41 23.14 0.34
CA ASN A 460 23.40 24.58 0.13
C ASN A 460 22.00 25.18 0.38
N HIS A 461 21.94 26.46 0.74
CA HIS A 461 20.71 27.15 1.15
C HIS A 461 20.36 28.32 0.23
N VAL A 462 19.48 28.07 -0.73
CA VAL A 462 19.12 29.00 -1.81
C VAL A 462 17.75 29.65 -1.59
N SER A 463 16.83 28.90 -0.97
CA SER A 463 15.43 29.32 -0.82
C SER A 463 14.76 28.74 0.45
N PHE A 464 13.63 29.29 0.85
CA PHE A 464 12.82 28.75 1.93
C PHE A 464 12.19 27.37 1.59
N ALA A 465 12.17 26.99 0.31
CA ALA A 465 11.66 25.71 -0.14
C ALA A 465 12.67 24.55 -0.05
N ASP A 466 13.96 24.82 0.22
CA ASP A 466 15.05 23.84 0.14
C ASP A 466 14.79 22.60 1.01
N ALA A 467 14.43 22.82 2.28
CA ALA A 467 14.13 21.73 3.21
C ALA A 467 12.92 20.89 2.74
N VAL A 468 11.88 21.54 2.20
CA VAL A 468 10.68 20.89 1.66
C VAL A 468 11.02 20.05 0.43
N ILE A 469 11.89 20.57 -0.46
CA ILE A 469 12.33 19.88 -1.67
C ILE A 469 13.14 18.63 -1.30
N ILE A 470 14.11 18.78 -0.39
CA ILE A 470 14.95 17.66 0.06
C ILE A 470 14.08 16.62 0.80
N MET A 471 13.16 17.06 1.67
CA MET A 471 12.22 16.15 2.36
C MET A 471 11.32 15.38 1.38
N GLY A 472 10.80 16.06 0.36
CA GLY A 472 9.96 15.44 -0.67
C GLY A 472 10.71 14.48 -1.59
N ALA A 473 12.02 14.62 -1.73
CA ALA A 473 12.88 13.75 -2.54
C ALA A 473 13.51 12.59 -1.74
N SER A 474 13.70 12.77 -0.43
CA SER A 474 14.39 11.78 0.42
C SER A 474 13.59 10.49 0.59
N PRO A 475 14.24 9.29 0.56
CA PRO A 475 13.58 8.01 0.85
C PRO A 475 13.19 7.85 2.33
N ARG A 476 13.76 8.68 3.23
CA ARG A 476 13.52 8.63 4.68
C ARG A 476 13.17 10.02 5.22
N PRO A 477 12.42 10.11 6.34
CA PRO A 477 12.21 11.35 7.07
C PRO A 477 13.54 12.00 7.47
N ILE A 478 13.60 13.33 7.41
CA ILE A 478 14.77 14.13 7.78
C ILE A 478 14.36 15.12 8.84
N ARG A 479 15.11 15.20 9.94
CA ARG A 479 14.93 16.22 10.97
C ARG A 479 15.81 17.43 10.66
N PHE A 480 15.21 18.47 10.10
CA PHE A 480 15.96 19.69 9.73
C PHE A 480 16.21 20.58 10.93
N VAL A 481 17.47 21.04 11.05
CA VAL A 481 17.82 22.14 11.97
C VAL A 481 17.40 23.46 11.33
N MET A 482 16.58 24.26 12.02
CA MET A 482 15.98 25.47 11.47
C MET A 482 15.91 26.62 12.50
N ASP A 483 15.85 27.85 11.99
CA ASP A 483 15.72 29.05 12.84
C ASP A 483 14.43 28.95 13.69
N HIS A 484 14.56 29.24 15.00
CA HIS A 484 13.47 29.18 15.96
C HIS A 484 12.29 30.09 15.64
N ARG A 485 12.50 31.19 14.91
CA ARG A 485 11.45 32.12 14.50
C ARG A 485 10.55 31.49 13.44
N ILE A 486 11.15 30.73 12.49
CA ILE A 486 10.42 29.97 11.47
C ILE A 486 9.69 28.81 12.14
N PHE A 487 10.37 28.10 13.06
CA PHE A 487 9.79 26.99 13.82
C PHE A 487 8.54 27.40 14.60
N ASN A 488 8.52 28.62 15.16
CA ASN A 488 7.40 29.18 15.93
C ASN A 488 6.39 29.95 15.06
N SER A 489 6.45 29.85 13.75
CA SER A 489 5.48 30.48 12.85
C SER A 489 4.05 30.07 13.19
N PRO A 490 3.08 31.01 13.29
CA PRO A 490 1.69 30.69 13.62
C PRO A 490 1.04 29.71 12.65
N LEU A 491 1.38 29.81 11.36
CA LEU A 491 0.78 29.01 10.30
C LEU A 491 1.49 27.65 10.11
N LEU A 492 2.81 27.60 10.20
CA LEU A 492 3.63 26.44 9.87
C LEU A 492 4.26 25.75 11.09
N GLY A 493 4.24 26.39 12.26
CA GLY A 493 4.89 25.86 13.47
C GLY A 493 4.31 24.52 13.92
N PHE A 494 3.03 24.25 13.68
CA PHE A 494 2.42 22.94 13.90
C PHE A 494 3.11 21.86 13.04
N LEU A 495 3.30 22.12 11.74
CA LEU A 495 3.97 21.23 10.82
C LEU A 495 5.41 20.94 11.24
N PHE A 496 6.17 21.99 11.58
CA PHE A 496 7.58 21.82 11.95
C PHE A 496 7.77 21.03 13.23
N ARG A 497 6.92 21.26 14.24
CA ARG A 497 6.93 20.48 15.49
C ARG A 497 6.63 18.99 15.26
N HIS A 498 5.62 18.69 14.45
CA HIS A 498 5.25 17.30 14.15
C HIS A 498 6.19 16.63 13.14
N GLY A 499 6.88 17.42 12.31
CA GLY A 499 7.93 16.93 11.41
C GLY A 499 9.28 16.69 12.09
N GLY A 500 9.36 16.86 13.40
CA GLY A 500 10.59 16.62 14.16
C GLY A 500 11.71 17.61 13.85
N ALA A 501 11.38 18.83 13.31
CA ALA A 501 12.37 19.87 13.09
C ALA A 501 13.00 20.33 14.40
N ILE A 502 14.28 20.69 14.36
CA ILE A 502 15.08 21.04 15.53
C ILE A 502 15.29 22.57 15.53
N PRO A 503 14.66 23.33 16.44
CA PRO A 503 14.83 24.78 16.49
C PRO A 503 16.22 25.15 17.01
N ILE A 504 16.87 26.13 16.33
CA ILE A 504 18.16 26.66 16.74
C ILE A 504 18.14 28.19 16.76
N ALA A 505 18.86 28.78 17.68
CA ALA A 505 19.16 30.23 17.70
C ALA A 505 20.68 30.46 17.68
N PRO A 506 21.15 31.59 17.15
CA PRO A 506 22.56 31.99 17.26
C PRO A 506 22.98 32.07 18.74
N ALA A 507 24.22 31.67 19.09
CA ALA A 507 24.73 31.73 20.46
C ALA A 507 24.69 33.13 21.09
N LYS A 508 24.77 34.18 20.25
CA LYS A 508 24.67 35.59 20.70
C LYS A 508 23.24 36.00 21.10
N GLU A 509 22.24 35.29 20.59
CA GLU A 509 20.81 35.55 20.82
C GLU A 509 20.29 34.67 21.98
N ASP A 510 20.51 33.36 21.88
CA ASP A 510 20.10 32.37 22.91
C ASP A 510 21.08 31.21 22.97
N PRO A 511 22.08 31.27 23.88
CA PRO A 511 23.04 30.19 24.04
C PRO A 511 22.44 28.91 24.60
N VAL A 512 21.34 28.98 25.37
CA VAL A 512 20.65 27.83 25.96
C VAL A 512 19.94 27.05 24.86
N MET A 513 19.21 27.75 23.98
CA MET A 513 18.55 27.14 22.84
C MET A 513 19.56 26.51 21.87
N MET A 514 20.72 27.16 21.66
CA MET A 514 21.78 26.57 20.84
C MET A 514 22.30 25.26 21.43
N ALA A 515 22.55 25.21 22.73
CA ALA A 515 22.99 23.98 23.40
C ALA A 515 21.92 22.88 23.34
N ALA A 516 20.66 23.23 23.57
CA ALA A 516 19.53 22.31 23.44
C ALA A 516 19.39 21.76 22.02
N ALA A 517 19.61 22.57 20.99
CA ALA A 517 19.58 22.13 19.59
C ALA A 517 20.66 21.06 19.31
N PHE A 518 21.89 21.27 19.76
CA PHE A 518 22.96 20.25 19.61
C PHE A 518 22.64 18.96 20.38
N ALA A 519 22.07 19.06 21.58
CA ALA A 519 21.65 17.89 22.34
C ALA A 519 20.53 17.10 21.62
N GLU A 520 19.56 17.80 21.01
CA GLU A 520 18.50 17.17 20.25
C GLU A 520 19.03 16.56 18.93
N VAL A 521 20.02 17.19 18.26
CA VAL A 521 20.73 16.60 17.12
C VAL A 521 21.41 15.29 17.53
N SER A 522 22.14 15.28 18.66
CA SER A 522 22.82 14.08 19.15
C SER A 522 21.82 12.97 19.48
N LYS A 523 20.70 13.31 20.10
CA LYS A 523 19.63 12.37 20.37
C LYS A 523 19.05 11.78 19.09
N ALA A 524 18.72 12.61 18.11
CA ALA A 524 18.18 12.16 16.81
C ALA A 524 19.14 11.20 16.09
N LEU A 525 20.44 11.51 16.10
CA LEU A 525 21.46 10.63 15.51
C LEU A 525 21.61 9.31 16.30
N ALA A 526 21.53 9.34 17.63
CA ALA A 526 21.53 8.14 18.46
C ALA A 526 20.29 7.25 18.23
N ASP A 527 19.13 7.87 17.94
CA ASP A 527 17.89 7.18 17.59
C ASP A 527 17.91 6.61 16.14
N GLY A 528 18.98 6.87 15.36
CA GLY A 528 19.16 6.39 14.00
C GLY A 528 18.54 7.29 12.93
N ASP A 529 18.13 8.51 13.27
CA ASP A 529 17.49 9.46 12.35
C ASP A 529 18.48 10.12 11.38
N LEU A 530 17.94 10.64 10.27
CA LEU A 530 18.66 11.57 9.40
C LEU A 530 18.49 13.01 9.92
N VAL A 531 19.61 13.73 10.06
CA VAL A 531 19.58 15.15 10.43
C VAL A 531 20.01 16.00 9.25
N GLY A 532 19.17 16.94 8.81
CA GLY A 532 19.45 17.88 7.72
C GLY A 532 19.95 19.23 8.23
N ILE A 533 21.05 19.72 7.69
CA ILE A 533 21.59 21.04 8.02
C ILE A 533 21.96 21.84 6.79
N PHE A 534 21.84 23.17 6.92
CA PHE A 534 22.34 24.15 5.97
C PHE A 534 23.49 24.90 6.65
N PRO A 535 24.76 24.50 6.43
CA PRO A 535 25.89 25.02 7.19
C PRO A 535 26.20 26.48 6.90
N GLU A 536 25.64 27.09 5.84
CA GLU A 536 25.68 28.52 5.56
C GLU A 536 24.98 29.34 6.69
N GLY A 537 23.97 28.72 7.32
CA GLY A 537 23.21 29.29 8.42
C GLY A 537 22.27 30.45 8.03
N ASN A 538 22.19 30.79 6.74
CA ASN A 538 21.25 31.73 6.16
C ASN A 538 21.03 31.41 4.67
N ILE A 539 19.88 31.81 4.14
CA ILE A 539 19.60 31.77 2.70
C ILE A 539 20.50 32.78 1.99
N THR A 540 21.15 32.34 0.91
CA THR A 540 22.02 33.20 0.09
C THR A 540 21.30 34.48 -0.40
N ARG A 541 22.06 35.57 -0.54
CA ARG A 541 21.53 36.84 -1.04
C ARG A 541 21.96 37.16 -2.48
N ASP A 542 22.93 36.44 -3.01
CA ASP A 542 23.55 36.62 -4.32
C ASP A 542 23.49 35.36 -5.20
N GLY A 543 22.96 34.24 -4.66
CA GLY A 543 22.89 32.94 -5.32
C GLY A 543 24.16 32.12 -5.22
N GLU A 544 25.20 32.65 -4.55
CA GLU A 544 26.47 31.93 -4.34
C GLU A 544 26.49 31.20 -3.01
N LEU A 545 27.31 30.13 -2.95
CA LEU A 545 27.55 29.39 -1.72
C LEU A 545 28.29 30.24 -0.70
N GLN A 546 27.66 30.47 0.42
CA GLN A 546 28.27 31.21 1.53
C GLN A 546 29.29 30.34 2.28
N PRO A 547 30.21 30.92 3.07
CA PRO A 547 31.13 30.15 3.91
C PRO A 547 30.37 29.23 4.88
N PHE A 548 30.83 27.99 5.02
CA PHE A 548 30.22 27.03 5.93
C PHE A 548 30.71 27.26 7.36
N ARG A 549 29.79 27.25 8.30
CA ARG A 549 30.07 27.42 9.74
C ARG A 549 30.58 26.12 10.36
N SER A 550 31.33 26.25 11.46
CA SER A 550 31.92 25.13 12.20
C SER A 550 30.91 24.25 12.95
N GLY A 551 29.60 24.52 12.87
CA GLY A 551 28.57 23.72 13.51
C GLY A 551 28.59 22.23 13.10
N ILE A 552 28.91 21.95 11.84
CA ILE A 552 29.05 20.58 11.36
C ILE A 552 30.21 19.84 12.06
N THR A 553 31.35 20.50 12.26
CA THR A 553 32.52 19.90 12.94
C THR A 553 32.19 19.54 14.40
N ARG A 554 31.41 20.40 15.06
CA ARG A 554 30.93 20.12 16.43
C ARG A 554 29.99 18.92 16.46
N ILE A 555 29.02 18.84 15.54
CA ILE A 555 28.08 17.68 15.45
C ILE A 555 28.89 16.38 15.30
N LEU A 556 29.89 16.36 14.41
CA LEU A 556 30.67 15.17 14.11
C LEU A 556 31.67 14.80 15.23
N ALA A 557 32.14 15.77 16.02
CA ALA A 557 32.97 15.51 17.18
C ALA A 557 32.18 14.77 18.28
N ASP A 558 30.91 15.17 18.47
CA ASP A 558 30.03 14.53 19.45
C ASP A 558 29.40 13.24 18.91
N ASN A 559 29.21 13.12 17.58
CA ASN A 559 28.52 12.02 16.92
C ASN A 559 29.25 11.64 15.61
N PRO A 560 30.15 10.64 15.63
CA PRO A 560 30.91 10.23 14.44
C PRO A 560 30.04 9.41 13.47
N VAL A 561 29.18 10.08 12.69
CA VAL A 561 28.26 9.48 11.71
C VAL A 561 28.61 9.90 10.28
N PRO A 562 28.20 9.14 9.25
CA PRO A 562 28.42 9.52 7.86
C PRO A 562 27.79 10.88 7.52
N VAL A 563 28.46 11.63 6.63
CA VAL A 563 27.96 12.89 6.10
C VAL A 563 27.63 12.76 4.61
N VAL A 564 26.41 13.06 4.23
CA VAL A 564 25.93 12.99 2.85
C VAL A 564 25.84 14.42 2.28
N PRO A 565 26.74 14.81 1.36
CA PRO A 565 26.70 16.11 0.73
C PRO A 565 25.60 16.15 -0.33
N MET A 566 24.85 17.25 -0.37
CA MET A 566 23.76 17.48 -1.32
C MET A 566 23.89 18.85 -1.98
N ALA A 567 23.48 18.95 -3.22
CA ALA A 567 23.42 20.23 -3.93
C ALA A 567 22.06 20.44 -4.59
N LEU A 568 21.44 21.56 -4.25
CA LEU A 568 20.25 22.08 -4.91
C LEU A 568 20.66 23.10 -5.97
N SER A 569 20.08 22.98 -7.17
CA SER A 569 20.29 23.94 -8.27
C SER A 569 18.98 24.30 -8.96
N GLY A 570 18.95 25.47 -9.62
CA GLY A 570 17.78 25.98 -10.32
C GLY A 570 16.76 26.73 -9.45
N LEU A 571 17.04 26.95 -8.15
CA LEU A 571 16.13 27.63 -7.22
C LEU A 571 16.37 29.12 -7.11
N TRP A 572 17.53 29.64 -7.51
CA TRP A 572 17.81 31.06 -7.50
C TRP A 572 16.92 31.77 -8.51
N GLY A 573 16.20 32.80 -8.06
CA GLY A 573 15.16 33.49 -8.82
C GLY A 573 13.75 32.88 -8.69
N SER A 574 13.57 31.79 -7.94
CA SER A 574 12.24 31.26 -7.61
C SER A 574 11.50 32.20 -6.61
N PHE A 575 10.18 31.98 -6.47
CA PHE A 575 9.33 32.71 -5.53
C PHE A 575 9.87 32.73 -4.08
N PHE A 576 10.47 31.63 -3.65
CA PHE A 576 10.98 31.44 -2.30
C PHE A 576 12.46 31.88 -2.12
N SER A 577 13.10 32.41 -3.16
CA SER A 577 14.49 32.93 -3.10
C SER A 577 14.52 34.42 -2.79
N ARG A 578 15.74 34.91 -2.43
CA ARG A 578 15.96 36.34 -2.06
C ARG A 578 16.52 37.19 -3.19
N VAL A 579 16.27 36.85 -4.43
CA VAL A 579 16.86 37.55 -5.61
C VAL A 579 16.60 39.06 -5.63
N ASP A 580 15.55 39.60 -5.21
CA ASP A 580 15.28 41.05 -5.20
C ASP A 580 14.93 41.57 -3.79
N GLY A 581 15.64 41.08 -2.78
CA GLY A 581 15.40 41.42 -1.37
C GLY A 581 14.64 40.32 -0.64
N ASP A 582 13.53 40.67 0.01
CA ASP A 582 12.78 39.67 0.79
C ASP A 582 12.07 38.65 -0.11
N ALA A 583 12.12 37.40 0.28
CA ALA A 583 11.42 36.31 -0.41
C ALA A 583 9.89 36.51 -0.37
N MET A 584 9.17 35.81 -1.28
CA MET A 584 7.71 35.77 -1.38
C MET A 584 7.02 37.08 -1.76
N LYS A 585 7.75 38.06 -2.29
CA LYS A 585 7.15 39.33 -2.73
C LYS A 585 6.62 39.32 -4.18
N LYS A 586 7.17 38.45 -5.05
CA LYS A 586 6.80 38.39 -6.48
C LYS A 586 6.41 36.94 -6.86
N PRO A 587 5.13 36.56 -6.71
CA PRO A 587 4.67 35.24 -7.16
C PRO A 587 4.83 35.11 -8.68
N PHE A 588 5.06 33.89 -9.14
CA PHE A 588 5.12 33.51 -10.57
C PHE A 588 6.29 34.06 -11.39
N ARG A 589 7.34 34.56 -10.79
CA ARG A 589 8.49 35.13 -11.49
C ARG A 589 9.16 34.16 -12.48
N ARG A 590 9.25 32.88 -12.18
CA ARG A 590 9.76 31.81 -13.06
C ARG A 590 8.67 30.90 -13.63
N GLY A 591 7.39 31.22 -13.39
CA GLY A 591 6.27 30.37 -13.78
C GLY A 591 6.15 29.10 -12.93
N PHE A 592 5.08 28.32 -13.19
CA PHE A 592 4.91 26.97 -12.65
C PHE A 592 5.82 26.00 -13.40
N PHE A 593 6.24 24.92 -12.71
CA PHE A 593 7.05 23.83 -13.27
C PHE A 593 8.46 24.23 -13.71
N SER A 594 9.12 25.14 -12.97
CA SER A 594 10.54 25.41 -13.20
C SER A 594 11.39 24.15 -12.93
N ASP A 595 12.39 23.93 -13.78
CA ASP A 595 13.32 22.81 -13.64
C ASP A 595 14.27 23.08 -12.47
N ILE A 596 14.33 22.14 -11.53
CA ILE A 596 15.25 22.12 -10.40
C ILE A 596 15.95 20.77 -10.32
N ALA A 597 17.16 20.74 -9.74
CA ALA A 597 17.86 19.48 -9.53
C ALA A 597 18.38 19.36 -8.09
N LEU A 598 18.26 18.14 -7.55
CA LEU A 598 18.89 17.70 -6.31
C LEU A 598 19.92 16.62 -6.65
N ARG A 599 21.20 16.90 -6.40
CA ARG A 599 22.29 15.94 -6.55
C ARG A 599 22.83 15.54 -5.20
N VAL A 600 22.92 14.25 -4.96
CA VAL A 600 23.38 13.65 -3.71
C VAL A 600 24.73 12.98 -3.97
N GLY A 601 25.78 13.45 -3.29
CA GLY A 601 27.13 12.89 -3.39
C GLY A 601 27.30 11.64 -2.52
N ALA A 602 28.40 10.93 -2.74
CA ALA A 602 28.74 9.77 -1.91
C ALA A 602 28.93 10.16 -0.44
N PRO A 603 28.56 9.31 0.52
CA PRO A 603 28.77 9.54 1.94
C PRO A 603 30.26 9.72 2.25
N LEU A 604 30.59 10.67 3.10
CA LEU A 604 31.94 10.95 3.60
C LEU A 604 32.09 10.37 5.02
N ALA A 605 33.28 9.87 5.34
CA ALA A 605 33.60 9.53 6.71
C ALA A 605 33.70 10.79 7.59
N PRO A 606 33.30 10.76 8.89
CA PRO A 606 33.33 11.92 9.77
C PRO A 606 34.70 12.62 9.83
N THR A 607 35.78 11.84 9.73
CA THR A 607 37.18 12.31 9.77
C THR A 607 37.63 13.05 8.51
N GLU A 608 36.90 12.88 7.38
CA GLU A 608 37.23 13.52 6.10
C GLU A 608 36.54 14.88 5.94
N VAL A 609 35.65 15.23 6.86
CA VAL A 609 34.78 16.39 6.72
C VAL A 609 35.44 17.63 7.31
N THR A 610 35.70 18.61 6.44
CA THR A 610 36.04 19.99 6.85
C THR A 610 35.02 20.95 6.22
N PRO A 611 34.71 22.09 6.85
CA PRO A 611 33.75 23.06 6.30
C PRO A 611 34.11 23.51 4.87
N ASP A 612 35.36 23.82 4.59
CA ASP A 612 35.83 24.27 3.28
C ASP A 612 35.84 23.15 2.23
N GLY A 613 36.27 21.94 2.62
CA GLY A 613 36.25 20.74 1.77
C GLY A 613 34.83 20.37 1.37
N LEU A 614 33.90 20.41 2.33
CA LEU A 614 32.49 20.12 2.11
C LEU A 614 31.82 21.18 1.22
N ARG A 615 32.14 22.47 1.44
CA ARG A 615 31.70 23.57 0.56
C ARG A 615 32.19 23.39 -0.87
N ALA A 616 33.47 23.07 -1.07
CA ALA A 616 34.04 22.85 -2.40
C ALA A 616 33.39 21.62 -3.10
N LEU A 617 33.07 20.56 -2.36
CA LEU A 617 32.38 19.39 -2.88
C LEU A 617 30.94 19.71 -3.30
N ILE A 618 30.19 20.42 -2.47
CA ILE A 618 28.82 20.84 -2.79
C ILE A 618 28.80 21.81 -3.98
N ALA A 619 29.79 22.71 -4.08
CA ALA A 619 29.95 23.56 -5.27
C ALA A 619 30.11 22.75 -6.55
N ARG A 620 30.95 21.70 -6.52
CA ARG A 620 31.13 20.79 -7.67
C ARG A 620 29.86 20.02 -8.01
N LEU A 621 29.13 19.53 -7.01
CA LEU A 621 27.84 18.84 -7.21
C LEU A 621 26.78 19.79 -7.79
N ARG A 622 26.75 21.06 -7.36
CA ARG A 622 25.83 22.07 -7.86
C ARG A 622 26.07 22.37 -9.34
N GLY A 623 27.34 22.43 -9.76
CA GLY A 623 27.75 22.91 -11.07
C GLY A 623 27.49 24.41 -11.23
N ASP A 624 27.41 24.88 -12.48
CA ASP A 624 27.27 26.31 -12.81
C ASP A 624 25.83 26.84 -12.69
N VAL A 625 24.86 25.95 -12.41
CA VAL A 625 23.45 26.34 -12.29
C VAL A 625 23.13 26.78 -10.85
N ARG A 626 22.70 28.06 -10.70
CA ARG A 626 22.33 28.64 -9.40
C ARG A 626 20.92 28.28 -8.96
#